data_bb9ed09fcdc16397fb1d7ee2f4fe0047
#
_entry.id   bb9ed09fcdc16397fb1d7ee2f4fe0047
#
_cell.length_a   1.000
_cell.length_b   1.000
_cell.length_c   1.000
_cell.angle_alpha   90.00
_cell.angle_beta   90.00
_cell.angle_gamma   90.00
#
_symmetry.space_group_name_H-M   'P 1'
#
loop_
_entity.id
_entity.type
_entity.pdbx_description
1 polymer ?
#
loop_
_entity_poly.entity_id
_entity_poly.type
_entity_poly.pdbx_seq_one_letter_code
_entity_poly.pdbx_strand_id
1 'polypeptide(L)'
;MWNEIIKKIITLAIILGISVSIIGLSLSSLNSEETISENYNSEEIGLQNDFLIAPDVIIPIKVSRPGCDIEDICYIPSTIVVEKGKSVTWLNEDSSFHSVTSGFYPEPSGLFDSGHLDPYQSYTLSFDEIGTYDYFCTLHPWMFAQVIVE
;
A
#
# COMPACT_ATOMS: atom_id res chain seq x y z
N MET A 1 -1.44 -32.33 17.10
CA MET A 1 -2.44 -32.07 18.16
C MET A 1 -3.88 -32.38 17.71
N TRP A 2 -4.33 -32.03 16.52
CA TRP A 2 -5.65 -32.36 15.97
C TRP A 2 -5.92 -33.86 15.78
N ASN A 3 -4.91 -34.61 15.33
CA ASN A 3 -5.06 -36.08 15.10
C ASN A 3 -5.33 -36.86 16.38
N GLU A 4 -4.87 -36.45 17.52
CA GLU A 4 -5.12 -37.15 18.81
C GLU A 4 -6.52 -36.89 19.33
N ILE A 5 -7.07 -35.72 19.05
CA ILE A 5 -8.48 -35.42 19.41
C ILE A 5 -9.45 -36.26 18.59
N ILE A 6 -9.22 -36.36 17.28
CA ILE A 6 -10.05 -37.15 16.37
C ILE A 6 -10.02 -38.64 16.75
N LYS A 7 -8.84 -39.19 17.06
CA LYS A 7 -8.69 -40.57 17.52
C LYS A 7 -9.49 -40.85 18.80
N LYS A 8 -9.43 -39.94 19.77
CA LYS A 8 -10.20 -40.07 21.03
C LYS A 8 -11.71 -40.03 20.82
N ILE A 9 -12.21 -39.19 19.90
CA ILE A 9 -13.64 -39.09 19.56
C ILE A 9 -14.11 -40.39 18.91
N ILE A 10 -13.36 -40.95 17.97
CA ILE A 10 -13.68 -42.20 17.29
C ILE A 10 -13.71 -43.38 18.31
N THR A 11 -12.74 -43.46 19.20
CA THR A 11 -12.67 -44.50 20.21
C THR A 11 -13.85 -44.42 21.19
N LEU A 12 -14.27 -43.20 21.57
CA LEU A 12 -15.41 -43.00 22.44
C LEU A 12 -16.76 -43.42 21.79
N ALA A 13 -16.90 -43.15 20.47
CA ALA A 13 -18.07 -43.55 19.71
C ALA A 13 -18.23 -45.09 19.60
N ILE A 14 -17.11 -45.81 19.49
CA ILE A 14 -17.11 -47.28 19.45
C ILE A 14 -17.52 -47.88 20.81
N ILE A 15 -17.08 -47.28 21.92
CA ILE A 15 -17.41 -47.75 23.27
C ILE A 15 -18.91 -47.54 23.61
N LEU A 16 -19.52 -46.50 23.05
CA LEU A 16 -20.94 -46.16 23.28
C LEU A 16 -21.91 -46.90 22.34
N GLY A 17 -21.43 -47.80 21.47
CA GLY A 17 -22.29 -48.63 20.60
C GLY A 17 -23.08 -47.85 19.55
N ILE A 18 -22.67 -46.63 19.23
CA ILE A 18 -23.29 -45.79 18.18
C ILE A 18 -22.81 -46.31 16.82
N SER A 19 -23.67 -46.98 16.06
CA SER A 19 -23.39 -47.39 14.69
C SER A 19 -23.30 -46.15 13.79
N VAL A 20 -22.11 -45.80 13.35
CA VAL A 20 -21.92 -44.81 12.32
C VAL A 20 -22.20 -45.48 10.98
N SER A 21 -23.41 -45.32 10.48
CA SER A 21 -23.76 -45.71 9.11
C SER A 21 -23.04 -44.78 8.17
N ILE A 22 -21.95 -45.28 7.56
CA ILE A 22 -21.28 -44.60 6.44
C ILE A 22 -22.23 -44.79 5.25
N ILE A 23 -23.00 -43.76 4.94
CA ILE A 23 -23.74 -43.68 3.68
C ILE A 23 -22.69 -43.49 2.60
N GLY A 24 -22.41 -44.54 1.86
CA GLY A 24 -21.57 -44.52 0.68
C GLY A 24 -22.26 -43.67 -0.40
N LEU A 25 -21.83 -42.42 -0.56
CA LEU A 25 -22.10 -41.63 -1.75
C LEU A 25 -21.17 -42.17 -2.85
N SER A 26 -21.73 -42.92 -3.77
CA SER A 26 -21.05 -43.28 -5.01
C SER A 26 -20.77 -41.99 -5.79
N LEU A 27 -19.50 -41.67 -5.98
CA LEU A 27 -19.05 -40.68 -6.94
C LEU A 27 -19.30 -41.23 -8.35
N SER A 28 -20.45 -40.92 -8.95
CA SER A 28 -20.60 -40.95 -10.39
C SER A 28 -19.91 -39.70 -10.93
N SER A 29 -18.88 -39.95 -11.72
CA SER A 29 -18.15 -38.95 -12.49
C SER A 29 -19.12 -38.11 -13.32
N LEU A 30 -19.17 -36.82 -13.06
CA LEU A 30 -19.61 -35.83 -14.01
C LEU A 30 -18.36 -34.97 -14.34
N ASN A 31 -17.63 -35.39 -15.39
CA ASN A 31 -16.81 -34.50 -16.17
C ASN A 31 -17.75 -33.55 -16.89
N SER A 32 -17.93 -32.37 -16.36
CA SER A 32 -18.26 -31.17 -17.12
C SER A 32 -17.11 -30.21 -16.91
N GLU A 33 -16.19 -30.21 -17.86
CA GLU A 33 -15.30 -29.06 -18.10
C GLU A 33 -16.21 -27.89 -18.49
N GLU A 34 -16.66 -27.14 -17.51
CA GLU A 34 -17.08 -25.76 -17.76
C GLU A 34 -15.80 -24.95 -18.01
N THR A 35 -15.47 -24.80 -19.27
CA THR A 35 -14.60 -23.72 -19.74
C THR A 35 -15.31 -22.42 -19.40
N ILE A 36 -15.01 -21.86 -18.22
CA ILE A 36 -15.32 -20.46 -17.92
C ILE A 36 -14.43 -19.66 -18.87
N SER A 37 -14.99 -19.26 -20.02
CA SER A 37 -14.41 -18.19 -20.81
C SER A 37 -14.61 -16.91 -20.00
N GLU A 38 -13.61 -16.59 -19.18
CA GLU A 38 -13.54 -15.28 -18.53
C GLU A 38 -13.38 -14.23 -19.62
N ASN A 39 -14.53 -13.66 -20.01
CA ASN A 39 -14.56 -12.42 -20.77
C ASN A 39 -14.20 -11.30 -19.77
N TYR A 40 -12.90 -11.19 -19.46
CA TYR A 40 -12.36 -10.13 -18.65
C TYR A 40 -12.41 -8.84 -19.45
N ASN A 41 -13.41 -8.00 -19.17
CA ASN A 41 -13.49 -6.66 -19.71
C ASN A 41 -12.26 -5.88 -19.25
N SER A 42 -11.43 -5.47 -20.20
CA SER A 42 -10.20 -4.71 -20.00
C SER A 42 -10.40 -3.33 -19.31
N GLU A 43 -11.64 -2.94 -19.01
CA GLU A 43 -11.95 -1.71 -18.29
C GLU A 43 -11.84 -1.83 -16.75
N GLU A 44 -11.95 -3.04 -16.16
CA GLU A 44 -11.79 -3.22 -14.71
C GLU A 44 -10.32 -3.31 -14.24
N ILE A 45 -9.39 -3.58 -15.15
CA ILE A 45 -7.95 -3.72 -14.81
C ILE A 45 -7.33 -2.35 -14.48
N GLY A 46 -7.88 -1.26 -15.00
CA GLY A 46 -7.37 0.10 -14.76
C GLY A 46 -7.56 0.58 -13.31
N LEU A 47 -8.61 0.14 -12.64
CA LEU A 47 -8.92 0.57 -11.26
C LEU A 47 -8.20 -0.26 -10.20
N GLN A 48 -7.80 -1.50 -10.49
CA GLN A 48 -7.12 -2.37 -9.55
C GLN A 48 -5.60 -2.18 -9.51
N ASN A 49 -4.99 -1.66 -10.59
CA ASN A 49 -3.54 -1.42 -10.61
C ASN A 49 -3.12 -0.18 -9.81
N ASP A 50 -4.00 0.80 -9.66
CA ASP A 50 -3.71 2.02 -8.90
C ASP A 50 -3.64 1.77 -7.37
N PHE A 51 -4.29 0.69 -6.89
CA PHE A 51 -4.28 0.29 -5.48
C PHE A 51 -3.05 -0.57 -5.10
N LEU A 52 -2.30 -1.10 -6.07
CA LEU A 52 -1.17 -2.01 -5.83
C LEU A 52 0.21 -1.36 -6.00
N ILE A 53 0.28 -0.10 -6.42
CA ILE A 53 1.55 0.62 -6.50
C ILE A 53 1.86 1.13 -5.09
N ALA A 54 2.84 0.50 -4.44
CA ALA A 54 3.35 1.00 -3.16
C ALA A 54 3.89 2.42 -3.37
N PRO A 55 3.63 3.37 -2.46
CA PRO A 55 4.19 4.71 -2.55
C PRO A 55 5.71 4.65 -2.41
N ASP A 56 6.40 5.56 -3.11
CA ASP A 56 7.86 5.70 -3.02
C ASP A 56 8.26 6.46 -1.75
N VAL A 57 7.41 7.38 -1.31
CA VAL A 57 7.60 8.20 -0.12
C VAL A 57 6.33 8.22 0.72
N ILE A 58 6.47 8.00 2.00
CA ILE A 58 5.37 8.07 2.97
C ILE A 58 5.52 9.35 3.81
N ILE A 59 4.41 10.04 4.05
CA ILE A 59 4.26 11.04 5.11
C ILE A 59 3.67 10.30 6.32
N PRO A 60 4.47 9.94 7.33
CA PRO A 60 4.02 9.02 8.36
C PRO A 60 3.11 9.69 9.38
N ILE A 61 2.46 8.88 10.21
CA ILE A 61 1.57 9.35 11.27
C ILE A 61 2.32 10.24 12.29
N LYS A 62 1.65 11.30 12.79
CA LYS A 62 2.11 12.19 13.87
C LYS A 62 3.23 13.16 13.49
N VAL A 63 3.56 13.34 12.21
CA VAL A 63 4.57 14.30 11.76
C VAL A 63 4.05 15.74 11.67
N SER A 64 2.75 15.95 11.86
CA SER A 64 2.14 17.27 12.01
C SER A 64 2.58 18.04 13.27
N ARG A 65 3.44 17.43 14.09
CA ARG A 65 4.08 18.06 15.26
C ARG A 65 5.58 18.19 15.03
N PRO A 66 6.22 19.27 15.53
CA PRO A 66 7.68 19.40 15.46
C PRO A 66 8.41 18.21 16.09
N GLY A 67 9.58 17.87 15.54
CA GLY A 67 10.46 16.82 16.06
C GLY A 67 10.76 15.72 15.06
N CYS A 68 9.94 15.52 14.02
CA CYS A 68 10.23 14.54 12.96
C CYS A 68 11.48 14.92 12.13
N ASP A 69 11.83 16.19 12.09
CA ASP A 69 13.03 16.74 11.46
C ASP A 69 14.32 16.33 12.20
N ILE A 70 14.25 16.17 13.51
CA ILE A 70 15.41 15.75 14.34
C ILE A 70 15.75 14.28 14.07
N GLU A 71 14.73 13.45 13.79
CA GLU A 71 14.87 12.01 13.54
C GLU A 71 14.93 11.68 12.05
N ASP A 72 14.83 12.69 11.17
CA ASP A 72 14.79 12.56 9.71
C ASP A 72 13.66 11.65 9.20
N ILE A 73 12.46 11.78 9.80
CA ILE A 73 11.29 10.94 9.52
C ILE A 73 10.05 11.74 9.12
N CYS A 74 10.19 13.02 8.75
CA CYS A 74 9.04 13.83 8.30
C CYS A 74 8.45 13.31 6.98
N TYR A 75 9.32 12.83 6.10
CA TYR A 75 9.02 12.05 4.89
C TYR A 75 9.89 10.81 4.91
N ILE A 76 9.40 9.66 4.52
CA ILE A 76 10.14 8.40 4.56
C ILE A 76 10.13 7.73 3.17
N PRO A 77 11.31 7.61 2.51
CA PRO A 77 12.59 8.21 2.90
C PRO A 77 12.60 9.73 2.75
N SER A 78 13.46 10.43 3.50
CA SER A 78 13.67 11.89 3.38
C SER A 78 14.50 12.28 2.14
N THR A 79 15.26 11.32 1.62
CA THR A 79 15.97 11.43 0.35
C THR A 79 15.68 10.22 -0.52
N ILE A 80 15.17 10.45 -1.72
CA ILE A 80 14.95 9.39 -2.70
C ILE A 80 15.76 9.70 -3.97
N VAL A 81 16.41 8.68 -4.54
CA VAL A 81 17.14 8.76 -5.80
C VAL A 81 16.37 8.03 -6.87
N VAL A 82 16.11 8.69 -8.00
CA VAL A 82 15.39 8.11 -9.13
C VAL A 82 16.08 8.41 -10.44
N GLU A 83 15.89 7.57 -11.44
CA GLU A 83 16.37 7.81 -12.80
C GLU A 83 15.50 8.89 -13.49
N LYS A 84 16.13 9.69 -14.37
CA LYS A 84 15.43 10.65 -15.24
C LYS A 84 14.24 9.97 -15.97
N GLY A 85 13.09 10.64 -15.96
CA GLY A 85 11.84 10.18 -16.56
C GLY A 85 11.02 9.25 -15.66
N LYS A 86 11.48 8.97 -14.44
CA LYS A 86 10.69 8.22 -13.45
C LYS A 86 9.78 9.12 -12.65
N SER A 87 8.72 8.52 -12.14
CA SER A 87 7.78 9.20 -11.24
C SER A 87 8.08 8.84 -9.80
N VAL A 88 7.77 9.74 -8.89
CA VAL A 88 7.74 9.52 -7.45
C VAL A 88 6.31 9.70 -6.97
N THR A 89 5.84 8.79 -6.13
CA THR A 89 4.51 8.81 -5.50
C THR A 89 4.65 9.00 -4.01
N TRP A 90 4.04 10.05 -3.49
CA TRP A 90 3.90 10.31 -2.05
C TRP A 90 2.53 9.86 -1.58
N LEU A 91 2.46 9.29 -0.37
CA LEU A 91 1.22 8.95 0.31
C LEU A 91 1.17 9.63 1.68
N ASN A 92 0.11 10.36 1.97
CA ASN A 92 -0.13 10.91 3.30
C ASN A 92 -0.80 9.85 4.20
N GLU A 93 -0.04 9.23 5.10
CA GLU A 93 -0.57 8.30 6.11
C GLU A 93 -0.95 9.00 7.44
N ASP A 94 -0.64 10.31 7.58
CA ASP A 94 -1.06 11.05 8.77
C ASP A 94 -2.58 11.37 8.72
N SER A 95 -3.14 11.62 9.87
CA SER A 95 -4.51 12.12 10.04
C SER A 95 -4.66 13.63 9.78
N SER A 96 -3.55 14.32 9.54
CA SER A 96 -3.47 15.76 9.26
C SER A 96 -3.25 16.01 7.78
N PHE A 97 -3.57 17.23 7.32
CA PHE A 97 -3.21 17.70 5.99
C PHE A 97 -1.71 17.94 5.88
N HIS A 98 -1.14 17.57 4.73
CA HIS A 98 0.25 17.86 4.38
C HIS A 98 0.34 18.38 2.95
N SER A 99 1.54 18.77 2.51
CA SER A 99 1.81 19.08 1.10
C SER A 99 3.20 18.60 0.69
N VAL A 100 3.42 18.48 -0.62
CA VAL A 100 4.70 18.24 -1.26
C VAL A 100 4.94 19.42 -2.20
N THR A 101 5.64 20.43 -1.72
CA THR A 101 5.83 21.72 -2.42
C THR A 101 7.30 21.99 -2.63
N SER A 102 7.72 22.22 -3.86
CA SER A 102 9.12 22.46 -4.22
C SER A 102 9.70 23.73 -3.60
N GLY A 103 10.96 23.64 -3.14
CA GLY A 103 11.69 24.74 -2.50
C GLY A 103 11.86 24.55 -1.01
N PHE A 104 11.95 25.64 -0.28
CA PHE A 104 12.13 25.69 1.18
C PHE A 104 11.12 26.65 1.81
N TYR A 105 10.67 26.31 3.01
CA TYR A 105 9.79 27.23 3.75
C TYR A 105 10.52 28.55 4.10
N PRO A 106 9.89 29.72 3.91
CA PRO A 106 8.53 29.94 3.42
C PRO A 106 8.43 30.22 1.90
N GLU A 107 9.47 29.94 1.11
CA GLU A 107 9.60 30.35 -0.28
C GLU A 107 9.54 29.15 -1.24
N PRO A 108 8.35 28.79 -1.79
CA PRO A 108 8.24 27.79 -2.83
C PRO A 108 9.05 28.18 -4.08
N SER A 109 9.72 27.21 -4.71
CA SER A 109 10.43 27.44 -5.98
C SER A 109 9.49 27.48 -7.20
N GLY A 110 8.26 27.00 -7.08
CA GLY A 110 7.26 26.98 -8.13
C GLY A 110 7.44 25.86 -9.17
N LEU A 111 8.33 24.88 -8.93
CA LEU A 111 8.50 23.76 -9.85
C LEU A 111 7.37 22.76 -9.76
N PHE A 112 6.89 22.47 -8.54
CA PHE A 112 5.73 21.62 -8.29
C PHE A 112 5.07 21.94 -6.95
N ASP A 113 3.79 21.61 -6.85
CA ASP A 113 3.00 21.72 -5.63
C ASP A 113 1.84 20.72 -5.70
N SER A 114 1.74 19.84 -4.70
CA SER A 114 0.61 18.89 -4.59
C SER A 114 -0.68 19.56 -4.15
N GLY A 115 -0.64 20.81 -3.69
CA GLY A 115 -1.70 21.34 -2.84
C GLY A 115 -1.78 20.59 -1.51
N HIS A 116 -2.90 20.72 -0.82
CA HIS A 116 -3.13 19.96 0.42
C HIS A 116 -3.49 18.50 0.09
N LEU A 117 -2.77 17.56 0.67
CA LEU A 117 -3.06 16.14 0.64
C LEU A 117 -3.89 15.77 1.87
N ASP A 118 -5.10 15.29 1.64
CA ASP A 118 -5.95 14.71 2.68
C ASP A 118 -5.30 13.44 3.28
N PRO A 119 -5.74 12.99 4.47
CA PRO A 119 -5.38 11.67 4.98
C PRO A 119 -5.62 10.58 3.94
N TYR A 120 -4.60 9.73 3.71
CA TYR A 120 -4.57 8.64 2.72
C TYR A 120 -4.63 9.08 1.25
N GLN A 121 -4.47 10.35 0.96
CA GLN A 121 -4.35 10.86 -0.40
C GLN A 121 -2.91 10.73 -0.90
N SER A 122 -2.77 10.41 -2.19
CA SER A 122 -1.48 10.30 -2.88
C SER A 122 -1.28 11.47 -3.85
N TYR A 123 -0.01 11.79 -4.10
CA TYR A 123 0.45 12.69 -5.14
C TYR A 123 1.56 12.02 -5.94
N THR A 124 1.50 12.06 -7.25
CA THR A 124 2.52 11.49 -8.14
C THR A 124 3.05 12.54 -9.08
N LEU A 125 4.39 12.61 -9.24
CA LEU A 125 5.07 13.54 -10.13
C LEU A 125 6.17 12.82 -10.90
N SER A 126 6.28 13.10 -12.20
CA SER A 126 7.39 12.63 -13.07
C SER A 126 8.51 13.66 -13.11
N PHE A 127 9.76 13.18 -13.08
CA PHE A 127 10.96 14.01 -13.11
C PHE A 127 11.73 13.83 -14.41
N ASP A 128 11.58 14.78 -15.33
CA ASP A 128 12.14 14.70 -16.68
C ASP A 128 13.52 15.37 -16.81
N GLU A 129 14.05 15.98 -15.76
CA GLU A 129 15.34 16.63 -15.76
C GLU A 129 16.21 16.17 -14.58
N ILE A 130 17.50 15.95 -14.85
CA ILE A 130 18.51 15.61 -13.83
C ILE A 130 18.67 16.79 -12.87
N GLY A 131 18.72 16.52 -11.57
CA GLY A 131 18.88 17.57 -10.56
C GLY A 131 18.50 17.12 -9.16
N THR A 132 18.64 18.05 -8.22
CA THR A 132 18.15 17.89 -6.84
C THR A 132 16.95 18.79 -6.65
N TYR A 133 15.87 18.21 -6.18
CA TYR A 133 14.59 18.85 -5.98
C TYR A 133 14.23 18.82 -4.50
N ASP A 134 14.59 19.90 -3.80
CA ASP A 134 14.19 20.06 -2.41
C ASP A 134 12.69 20.35 -2.35
N TYR A 135 12.02 19.81 -1.33
CA TYR A 135 10.60 20.06 -1.09
C TYR A 135 10.28 20.09 0.40
N PHE A 136 9.15 20.70 0.72
CA PHE A 136 8.70 20.91 2.09
C PHE A 136 7.17 20.85 2.19
N CYS A 137 6.64 20.82 3.44
CA CYS A 137 5.22 20.97 3.71
C CYS A 137 4.89 22.43 4.02
N THR A 138 3.97 23.04 3.28
CA THR A 138 3.56 24.44 3.48
C THR A 138 2.87 24.69 4.81
N LEU A 139 2.28 23.64 5.42
CA LEU A 139 1.56 23.69 6.69
C LEU A 139 2.46 23.44 7.90
N HIS A 140 3.60 22.76 7.69
CA HIS A 140 4.49 22.29 8.76
C HIS A 140 5.95 22.65 8.43
N PRO A 141 6.43 23.83 8.85
CA PRO A 141 7.72 24.39 8.42
C PRO A 141 8.96 23.54 8.71
N TRP A 142 8.86 22.60 9.64
CA TRP A 142 9.95 21.67 9.99
C TRP A 142 10.04 20.47 9.05
N MET A 143 9.03 20.23 8.20
CA MET A 143 9.01 19.07 7.29
C MET A 143 9.66 19.47 5.96
N PHE A 144 10.79 18.85 5.66
CA PHE A 144 11.53 19.02 4.39
C PHE A 144 12.18 17.70 3.98
N ALA A 145 12.43 17.55 2.68
CA ALA A 145 13.03 16.35 2.10
C ALA A 145 13.52 16.66 0.66
N GLN A 146 14.06 15.67 -0.06
CA GLN A 146 14.57 15.88 -1.42
C GLN A 146 14.38 14.67 -2.33
N VAL A 147 14.23 14.95 -3.62
CA VAL A 147 14.36 13.98 -4.71
C VAL A 147 15.64 14.29 -5.47
N ILE A 148 16.47 13.27 -5.68
CA ILE A 148 17.67 13.33 -6.52
C ILE A 148 17.37 12.58 -7.80
N VAL A 149 17.50 13.22 -8.95
CA VAL A 149 17.30 12.65 -10.29
C VAL A 149 18.63 12.52 -11.01
N GLU A 150 18.99 11.32 -11.44
CA GLU A 150 20.24 11.00 -12.12
C GLU A 150 20.06 10.21 -13.44
#